data_8774d4e319455e03d239bff4b9e4ca78
#
_entry.id   8774d4e319455e03d239bff4b9e4ca78
#
_cell.length_a   1.000
_cell.length_b   1.000
_cell.length_c   1.000
_cell.angle_alpha   90.00
_cell.angle_beta   90.00
_cell.angle_gamma   90.00
#
_symmetry.space_group_name_H-M   'P 1'
#
loop_
_entity.id
_entity.type
_entity.pdbx_description
1 polymer ?
#
loop_
_entity_poly.entity_id
_entity_poly.type
_entity_poly.pdbx_seq_one_letter_code
_entity_poly.pdbx_strand_id
1 'polypeptide(L)' 'VRGQGVGAALIAGMEGDLRRRNGRLIRVETSAMEAYGPTRGFYAAMQYREESRFRDFYKPGEDLIVLAKRL' A
#
# COMPACT_ATOMS: atom_id res chain seq x y z
N VAL A 1 3.72 16.27 -7.11
CA VAL A 1 3.11 15.53 -8.21
C VAL A 1 1.60 15.50 -8.03
N ARG A 2 0.89 15.97 -9.05
CA ARG A 2 -0.57 16.16 -8.98
C ARG A 2 -1.35 14.89 -8.67
N GLY A 3 -0.98 13.79 -9.31
CA GLY A 3 -1.66 12.52 -9.11
C GLY A 3 -1.54 12.00 -7.68
N GLN A 4 -0.41 12.26 -7.03
CA GLN A 4 -0.18 11.82 -5.66
C GLN A 4 -1.06 12.56 -4.67
N GLY A 5 -1.32 13.86 -4.90
CA GLY A 5 -2.19 14.62 -4.03
C GLY A 5 -3.62 14.10 -4.05
N VAL A 6 -4.14 13.82 -5.26
CA VAL A 6 -5.48 13.26 -5.42
C VAL A 6 -5.54 11.85 -4.82
N GLY A 7 -4.53 11.02 -5.11
CA GLY A 7 -4.47 9.65 -4.57
C GLY A 7 -4.44 9.65 -3.05
N ALA A 8 -3.64 10.52 -2.43
CA ALA A 8 -3.57 10.61 -0.98
C ALA A 8 -4.91 11.00 -0.37
N ALA A 9 -5.63 11.94 -0.99
CA ALA A 9 -6.94 12.37 -0.50
C ALA A 9 -7.96 11.24 -0.59
N LEU A 10 -7.95 10.45 -1.67
CA LEU A 10 -8.83 9.31 -1.83
C LEU A 10 -8.56 8.23 -0.79
N ILE A 11 -7.30 7.92 -0.56
CA ILE A 11 -6.92 6.92 0.45
C ILE A 11 -7.30 7.39 1.84
N ALA A 12 -7.05 8.66 2.17
CA ALA A 12 -7.42 9.22 3.47
C ALA A 12 -8.92 9.17 3.69
N GLY A 13 -9.72 9.46 2.65
CA GLY A 13 -11.17 9.36 2.73
C GLY A 13 -11.65 7.93 2.97
N MET A 14 -11.04 6.97 2.28
CA MET A 14 -11.34 5.56 2.47
C MET A 14 -11.00 5.11 3.89
N GLU A 15 -9.84 5.52 4.40
CA GLU A 15 -9.41 5.19 5.76
C GLU A 15 -10.39 5.74 6.80
N GLY A 16 -10.82 6.99 6.60
CA GLY A 16 -11.79 7.61 7.50
C GLY A 16 -13.13 6.86 7.51
N ASP A 17 -13.59 6.44 6.33
CA ASP A 17 -14.83 5.68 6.22
C ASP A 17 -14.71 4.33 6.92
N LEU A 18 -13.59 3.64 6.74
CA LEU A 18 -13.35 2.37 7.39
C LEU A 18 -13.28 2.50 8.91
N ARG A 19 -12.68 3.57 9.42
CA ARG A 19 -12.66 3.83 10.87
C ARG A 19 -14.07 3.97 11.42
N ARG A 20 -14.92 4.70 10.71
CA ARG A 20 -16.32 4.88 11.12
C ARG A 20 -17.08 3.55 11.14
N ARG A 21 -16.65 2.59 10.32
CA ARG A 21 -17.27 1.25 10.26
C ARG A 21 -16.54 0.23 11.12
N ASN A 22 -15.65 0.69 12.01
CA ASN A 22 -14.84 -0.16 12.89
C ASN A 22 -13.84 -1.04 12.16
N GLY A 23 -13.40 -0.62 10.96
CA GLY A 23 -12.32 -1.27 10.25
C GLY A 23 -11.01 -1.10 11.01
N ARG A 24 -10.16 -2.13 11.02
CA ARG A 24 -8.93 -2.13 11.81
C ARG A 24 -7.67 -2.17 10.98
N LEU A 25 -7.76 -2.61 9.74
CA LEU A 25 -6.60 -2.91 8.93
C LEU A 25 -6.90 -2.70 7.46
N ILE A 26 -5.97 -2.08 6.76
CA ILE A 26 -5.99 -2.00 5.31
C ILE A 26 -4.75 -2.72 4.80
N ARG A 27 -4.94 -3.61 3.84
CA ARG A 27 -3.87 -4.36 3.22
C ARG A 27 -3.77 -3.99 1.74
N VAL A 28 -2.55 -3.76 1.26
CA VAL A 28 -2.27 -3.46 -0.13
C VAL A 28 -1.19 -4.42 -0.62
N GLU A 29 -1.42 -5.05 -1.76
CA GLU A 29 -0.45 -5.94 -2.38
C GLU A 29 0.21 -5.22 -3.56
N THR A 30 1.53 -5.30 -3.65
CA THR A 30 2.29 -4.67 -4.72
C THR A 30 3.52 -5.50 -5.05
N SER A 31 4.11 -5.21 -6.22
CA SER A 31 5.34 -5.88 -6.64
C SER A 31 6.56 -5.26 -5.99
N ALA A 32 7.58 -6.08 -5.73
CA ALA A 32 8.88 -5.63 -5.24
C ALA A 32 9.75 -5.07 -6.37
N MET A 33 9.33 -5.17 -7.62
CA MET A 33 10.10 -4.69 -8.77
C MET A 33 10.37 -3.19 -8.67
N GLU A 34 11.50 -2.76 -9.22
CA GLU A 34 11.92 -1.36 -9.16
C GLU A 34 10.89 -0.41 -9.77
N ALA A 35 10.21 -0.85 -10.83
CA ALA A 35 9.17 -0.04 -11.47
C ALA A 35 8.04 0.36 -10.52
N TYR A 36 7.83 -0.39 -9.45
CA TYR A 36 6.81 -0.11 -8.46
C TYR A 36 7.34 0.63 -7.22
N GLY A 37 8.60 1.06 -7.27
CA GLY A 37 9.20 1.83 -6.19
C GLY A 37 8.40 3.08 -5.82
N PRO A 38 7.99 3.90 -6.80
CA PRO A 38 7.17 5.09 -6.49
C PRO A 38 5.85 4.75 -5.81
N THR A 39 5.21 3.65 -6.20
CA THR A 39 3.98 3.18 -5.56
C THR A 39 4.23 2.81 -4.09
N ARG A 40 5.30 2.05 -3.83
CA ARG A 40 5.66 1.68 -2.47
C ARG A 40 5.98 2.92 -1.63
N GLY A 41 6.69 3.89 -2.22
CA GLY A 41 7.01 5.15 -1.55
C GLY A 41 5.77 5.95 -1.20
N PHE A 42 4.78 5.97 -2.09
CA PHE A 42 3.52 6.63 -1.84
C PHE A 42 2.82 6.04 -0.60
N TYR A 43 2.71 4.72 -0.52
CA TYR A 43 2.07 4.08 0.62
C TYR A 43 2.88 4.24 1.89
N ALA A 44 4.22 4.18 1.80
CA ALA A 44 5.07 4.41 2.96
C ALA A 44 4.85 5.80 3.53
N ALA A 45 4.72 6.81 2.67
CA ALA A 45 4.44 8.18 3.09
C ALA A 45 3.08 8.29 3.79
N MET A 46 2.15 7.40 3.48
CA MET A 46 0.84 7.33 4.14
C MET A 46 0.82 6.38 5.34
N GLN A 47 1.99 5.99 5.81
CA GLN A 47 2.16 5.17 7.02
C GLN A 47 1.82 3.69 6.83
N TYR A 48 1.83 3.20 5.60
CA TYR A 48 1.74 1.77 5.34
C TYR A 48 3.10 1.14 5.53
N ARG A 49 3.13 -0.05 6.10
CA ARG A 49 4.37 -0.78 6.38
C ARG A 49 4.37 -2.14 5.71
N GLU A 50 5.55 -2.63 5.35
CA GLU A 50 5.70 -3.97 4.81
C GLU A 50 5.44 -4.98 5.93
N GLU A 51 4.43 -5.82 5.74
CA GLU A 51 4.05 -6.85 6.71
C GLU A 51 4.50 -8.23 6.27
N SER A 52 4.59 -8.46 4.96
CA SER A 52 4.92 -9.78 4.45
C SER A 52 5.52 -9.67 3.05
N ARG A 53 6.22 -10.73 2.64
CA ARG A 53 6.81 -10.81 1.32
C ARG A 53 6.74 -12.26 0.86
N PHE A 54 6.26 -12.47 -0.37
CA PHE A 54 6.26 -13.78 -1.02
C PHE A 54 7.25 -13.75 -2.17
N ARG A 55 8.34 -14.51 -2.05
CA ARG A 55 9.36 -14.55 -3.09
C ARG A 55 8.84 -15.24 -4.32
N ASP A 56 9.25 -14.73 -5.48
CA ASP A 56 8.94 -15.32 -6.80
C ASP A 56 7.45 -15.51 -7.01
N PHE A 57 6.64 -14.62 -6.43
CA PHE A 57 5.19 -14.73 -6.47
C PHE A 57 4.63 -14.59 -7.89
N TYR A 58 5.06 -13.56 -8.60
CA TYR A 58 4.58 -13.32 -9.98
C TYR A 58 5.36 -14.15 -10.99
N LYS A 59 6.67 -14.23 -10.81
CA LYS A 59 7.60 -15.01 -11.63
C LYS A 59 8.95 -15.02 -10.90
N PRO A 60 9.91 -15.85 -11.32
CA PRO A 60 11.24 -15.86 -10.69
C PRO A 60 11.83 -14.45 -10.63
N GLY A 61 12.23 -14.06 -9.44
CA GLY A 61 12.82 -12.75 -9.18
C GLY A 61 11.82 -11.62 -8.98
N GLU A 62 10.53 -11.88 -9.07
CA GLU A 62 9.51 -10.84 -8.89
C GLU A 62 8.63 -11.17 -7.68
N ASP A 63 8.96 -10.56 -6.56
CA ASP A 63 8.29 -10.83 -5.29
C ASP A 63 7.01 -10.03 -5.12
N LEU A 64 6.09 -10.57 -4.32
CA LEU A 64 4.93 -9.84 -3.84
C LEU A 64 5.27 -9.23 -2.49
N ILE A 65 4.97 -7.95 -2.31
CA ILE A 65 5.07 -7.27 -1.02
C ILE A 65 3.66 -6.95 -0.54
N VAL A 66 3.38 -7.30 0.70
CA VAL A 66 2.11 -6.94 1.34
C VAL A 66 2.38 -5.79 2.29
N LEU A 67 1.73 -4.66 2.02
CA LEU A 67 1.80 -3.46 2.85
C LEU A 67 0.52 -3.41 3.68
N ALA A 68 0.63 -2.90 4.89
CA ALA A 68 -0.55 -2.79 5.75
C ALA A 68 -0.48 -1.55 6.61
N LYS A 69 -1.66 -1.06 6.97
CA LYS A 69 -1.79 0.04 7.90
C LYS A 69 -2.91 -0.29 8.89
N ARG A 70 -2.60 -0.17 10.15
CA ARG A 70 -3.60 -0.33 11.20
C ARG A 70 -4.29 1.00 11.46
N LEU A 71 -5.59 0.95 11.55
CA LEU A 71 -6.42 2.15 11.71
C LEU A 71 -6.71 2.49 13.17
#